data_4bd9b4a6d3cfff60bd883a9020827eee
#
_entry.id   4bd9b4a6d3cfff60bd883a9020827eee
#
_cell.length_a   1.000
_cell.length_b   1.000
_cell.length_c   1.000
_cell.angle_alpha   90.00
_cell.angle_beta   90.00
_cell.angle_gamma   90.00
#
_symmetry.space_group_name_H-M   'P 1'
#
loop_
_entity.id
_entity.type
_entity.pdbx_description
1 polymer ?
#
loop_
_entity_poly.entity_id
_entity_poly.type
_entity_poly.pdbx_seq_one_letter_code
_entity_poly.pdbx_strand_id
1 'polypeptide(L)'
;MGEEKPLKKMAEAFTELANAINSQSPNGGEARLDLGPFSRACSFVSPLFRCLGIAFKFAELDYVAKVDDLVEASKSISTIPVMMDGDIEAKCVQRAGSHTRNLLRVKRGIDMVKVLFEHMIASDGNSLKDPASKAYVQVFAPYHGWAIRKAVGAGMYALPTKAQLLKKLNEDETSARIQMQNFIVSAGPVILYVDQLFMSRELGIDW
;
A
#
# COMPACT_ATOMS: atom_id res chain seq x y z
N MET A 1 -18.73 19.49 -11.40
CA MET A 1 -18.15 18.39 -10.60
C MET A 1 -16.70 18.28 -11.05
N GLY A 2 -15.74 18.64 -10.18
CA GLY A 2 -14.32 18.52 -10.51
C GLY A 2 -13.97 17.06 -10.77
N GLU A 3 -13.22 16.79 -11.85
CA GLU A 3 -12.73 15.44 -12.14
C GLU A 3 -11.96 14.89 -10.94
N GLU A 4 -12.27 13.67 -10.57
CA GLU A 4 -11.62 13.01 -9.45
C GLU A 4 -10.13 12.74 -9.79
N LYS A 5 -9.22 13.16 -8.93
CA LYS A 5 -7.77 12.98 -9.05
C LYS A 5 -7.27 11.97 -8.01
N PRO A 6 -7.29 10.67 -8.34
CA PRO A 6 -6.97 9.60 -7.39
C PRO A 6 -5.55 9.71 -6.79
N LEU A 7 -4.54 10.09 -7.59
CA LEU A 7 -3.16 10.25 -7.10
C LEU A 7 -3.04 11.35 -6.05
N LYS A 8 -3.73 12.49 -6.27
CA LYS A 8 -3.73 13.60 -5.33
C LYS A 8 -4.38 13.19 -4.01
N LYS A 9 -5.57 12.57 -4.05
CA LYS A 9 -6.26 12.08 -2.83
C LYS A 9 -5.40 11.10 -2.05
N MET A 10 -4.75 10.18 -2.74
CA MET A 10 -3.85 9.20 -2.13
C MET A 10 -2.66 9.89 -1.46
N ALA A 11 -1.97 10.80 -2.15
CA ALA A 11 -0.82 11.52 -1.62
C ALA A 11 -1.20 12.38 -0.39
N GLU A 12 -2.32 13.10 -0.45
CA GLU A 12 -2.82 13.91 0.66
C GLU A 12 -3.14 13.05 1.89
N ALA A 13 -3.86 11.95 1.72
CA ALA A 13 -4.21 11.06 2.83
C ALA A 13 -2.97 10.44 3.50
N PHE A 14 -1.97 10.02 2.73
CA PHE A 14 -0.72 9.53 3.31
C PHE A 14 0.11 10.63 3.96
N THR A 15 0.05 11.85 3.47
CA THR A 15 0.68 13.01 4.12
C THR A 15 0.05 13.28 5.50
N GLU A 16 -1.27 13.19 5.62
CA GLU A 16 -1.96 13.31 6.91
C GLU A 16 -1.51 12.21 7.89
N LEU A 17 -1.39 10.95 7.45
CA LEU A 17 -0.90 9.85 8.28
C LEU A 17 0.55 10.07 8.74
N ALA A 18 1.44 10.47 7.83
CA ALA A 18 2.84 10.74 8.15
C ALA A 18 2.96 11.88 9.18
N ASN A 19 2.16 12.94 9.03
CA ASN A 19 2.13 14.04 9.99
C ASN A 19 1.61 13.59 11.36
N ALA A 20 0.59 12.72 11.39
CA ALA A 20 0.06 12.16 12.64
C ALA A 20 1.12 11.29 13.37
N ILE A 21 1.90 10.49 12.65
CA ILE A 21 3.01 9.70 13.21
C ILE A 21 4.08 10.63 13.77
N ASN A 22 4.54 11.62 12.99
CA ASN A 22 5.61 12.52 13.37
C ASN A 22 5.24 13.40 14.58
N SER A 23 3.98 13.82 14.69
CA SER A 23 3.51 14.63 15.81
C SER A 23 3.45 13.88 17.14
N GLN A 24 3.32 12.55 17.11
CA GLN A 24 3.24 11.71 18.29
C GLN A 24 4.59 11.17 18.78
N SER A 25 5.65 11.27 17.95
CA SER A 25 6.97 10.69 18.25
C SER A 25 8.00 11.64 18.96
N PRO A 26 7.73 12.89 19.34
CA PRO A 26 8.75 13.77 19.91
C PRO A 26 9.29 13.29 21.26
N ASN A 27 8.60 12.40 21.95
CA ASN A 27 8.98 11.90 23.28
C ASN A 27 9.38 10.41 23.32
N GLY A 28 9.64 9.78 22.17
CA GLY A 28 10.12 8.38 22.09
C GLY A 28 9.08 7.31 22.45
N GLY A 29 7.81 7.67 22.61
CA GLY A 29 6.72 6.71 22.79
C GLY A 29 6.27 6.08 21.47
N GLU A 30 5.64 4.89 21.54
CA GLU A 30 5.00 4.27 20.39
C GLU A 30 3.85 5.16 19.90
N ALA A 31 3.93 5.62 18.65
CA ALA A 31 2.84 6.39 18.05
C ALA A 31 1.58 5.51 17.94
N ARG A 32 0.41 6.10 18.19
CA ARG A 32 -0.89 5.41 18.14
C ARG A 32 -1.70 5.93 16.98
N LEU A 33 -1.44 5.36 15.79
CA LEU A 33 -2.19 5.74 14.60
C LEU A 33 -3.60 5.13 14.63
N ASP A 34 -4.60 5.98 14.41
CA ASP A 34 -5.99 5.56 14.34
C ASP A 34 -6.24 4.66 13.13
N LEU A 35 -6.93 3.54 13.37
CA LEU A 35 -7.22 2.53 12.34
C LEU A 35 -8.15 3.06 11.25
N GLY A 36 -9.12 3.90 11.57
CA GLY A 36 -10.06 4.49 10.62
C GLY A 36 -9.39 5.37 9.55
N PRO A 37 -8.65 6.43 9.93
CA PRO A 37 -7.86 7.23 8.99
C PRO A 37 -6.87 6.39 8.17
N PHE A 38 -6.18 5.43 8.80
CA PHE A 38 -5.24 4.54 8.11
C PHE A 38 -5.94 3.70 7.03
N SER A 39 -7.00 2.97 7.39
CA SER A 39 -7.72 2.11 6.45
C SER A 39 -8.36 2.92 5.31
N ARG A 40 -8.86 4.13 5.60
CA ARG A 40 -9.37 5.05 4.58
C ARG A 40 -8.26 5.49 3.61
N ALA A 41 -7.09 5.86 4.10
CA ALA A 41 -5.95 6.20 3.24
C ALA A 41 -5.55 5.03 2.35
N CYS A 42 -5.52 3.80 2.91
CA CYS A 42 -5.25 2.58 2.14
C CYS A 42 -6.29 2.33 1.04
N SER A 43 -7.57 2.68 1.25
CA SER A 43 -8.60 2.52 0.23
C SER A 43 -8.35 3.40 -1.02
N PHE A 44 -7.69 4.54 -0.87
CA PHE A 44 -7.31 5.41 -2.00
C PHE A 44 -6.22 4.84 -2.91
N VAL A 45 -5.57 3.76 -2.50
CA VAL A 45 -4.61 3.01 -3.34
C VAL A 45 -5.33 2.09 -4.35
N SER A 46 -6.53 1.62 -4.02
CA SER A 46 -7.29 0.66 -4.84
C SER A 46 -7.53 1.10 -6.30
N PRO A 47 -7.85 2.38 -6.61
CA PRO A 47 -8.02 2.85 -8.00
C PRO A 47 -6.79 2.63 -8.87
N LEU A 48 -5.58 2.68 -8.31
CA LEU A 48 -4.36 2.42 -9.05
C LEU A 48 -4.30 0.96 -9.56
N PHE A 49 -4.60 -0.02 -8.70
CA PHE A 49 -4.64 -1.43 -9.11
C PHE A 49 -5.65 -1.66 -10.23
N ARG A 50 -6.83 -1.04 -10.16
CA ARG A 50 -7.85 -1.11 -11.22
C ARG A 50 -7.33 -0.59 -12.55
N CYS A 51 -6.52 0.47 -12.54
CA CYS A 51 -5.95 1.06 -13.73
C CYS A 51 -4.85 0.22 -14.39
N LEU A 52 -4.23 -0.73 -13.65
CA LEU A 52 -3.20 -1.63 -14.17
C LEU A 52 -3.74 -2.73 -15.11
N GLY A 53 -5.06 -2.92 -15.15
CA GLY A 53 -5.71 -3.80 -16.12
C GLY A 53 -6.04 -5.20 -15.60
N ILE A 54 -6.61 -6.01 -16.50
CA ILE A 54 -7.24 -7.30 -16.15
C ILE A 54 -6.25 -8.30 -15.54
N ALA A 55 -4.99 -8.27 -15.95
CA ALA A 55 -3.97 -9.17 -15.43
C ALA A 55 -3.71 -8.99 -13.92
N PHE A 56 -4.04 -7.82 -13.37
CA PHE A 56 -3.87 -7.48 -11.96
C PHE A 56 -5.18 -7.49 -11.17
N LYS A 57 -6.27 -7.97 -11.78
CA LYS A 57 -7.60 -8.00 -11.13
C LYS A 57 -7.62 -8.83 -9.84
N PHE A 58 -6.88 -9.93 -9.79
CA PHE A 58 -6.78 -10.74 -8.56
C PHE A 58 -6.02 -9.99 -7.45
N ALA A 59 -4.96 -9.26 -7.80
CA ALA A 59 -4.22 -8.45 -6.83
C ALA A 59 -5.09 -7.29 -6.30
N GLU A 60 -5.88 -6.66 -7.18
CA GLU A 60 -6.88 -5.65 -6.77
C GLU A 60 -7.87 -6.23 -5.76
N LEU A 61 -8.52 -7.35 -6.10
CA LEU A 61 -9.53 -7.97 -5.24
C LEU A 61 -8.95 -8.40 -3.90
N ASP A 62 -7.74 -8.98 -3.90
CA ASP A 62 -7.06 -9.39 -2.69
C ASP A 62 -6.70 -8.20 -1.79
N TYR A 63 -6.20 -7.10 -2.37
CA TYR A 63 -5.91 -5.87 -1.65
C TYR A 63 -7.16 -5.23 -1.07
N VAL A 64 -8.20 -5.05 -1.90
CA VAL A 64 -9.48 -4.45 -1.49
C VAL A 64 -10.10 -5.23 -0.32
N ALA A 65 -10.17 -6.56 -0.41
CA ALA A 65 -10.74 -7.38 0.66
C ALA A 65 -10.02 -7.18 2.01
N LYS A 66 -8.70 -6.97 2.00
CA LYS A 66 -7.93 -6.73 3.23
C LYS A 66 -8.11 -5.31 3.76
N VAL A 67 -8.23 -4.33 2.87
CA VAL A 67 -8.56 -2.95 3.27
C VAL A 67 -9.96 -2.87 3.85
N ASP A 68 -10.93 -3.55 3.23
CA ASP A 68 -12.32 -3.60 3.73
C ASP A 68 -12.41 -4.25 5.12
N ASP A 69 -11.61 -5.28 5.38
CA ASP A 69 -11.49 -5.89 6.72
C ASP A 69 -10.99 -4.85 7.76
N LEU A 70 -9.96 -4.08 7.43
CA LEU A 70 -9.45 -3.02 8.33
C LEU A 70 -10.45 -1.88 8.51
N VAL A 71 -11.19 -1.51 7.46
CA VAL A 71 -12.29 -0.52 7.54
C VAL A 71 -13.38 -1.02 8.48
N GLU A 72 -13.79 -2.29 8.36
CA GLU A 72 -14.80 -2.87 9.24
C GLU A 72 -14.30 -2.93 10.69
N ALA A 73 -13.07 -3.40 10.92
CA ALA A 73 -12.45 -3.44 12.23
C ALA A 73 -12.39 -2.04 12.89
N SER A 74 -12.18 -0.99 12.10
CA SER A 74 -12.10 0.39 12.61
C SER A 74 -13.40 0.94 13.23
N LYS A 75 -14.51 0.26 13.01
CA LYS A 75 -15.80 0.65 13.63
C LYS A 75 -15.85 0.33 15.12
N SER A 76 -15.05 -0.62 15.58
CA SER A 76 -15.01 -1.08 17.00
C SER A 76 -13.62 -0.95 17.62
N ILE A 77 -12.57 -0.86 16.83
CA ILE A 77 -11.18 -0.79 17.28
C ILE A 77 -10.60 0.57 16.89
N SER A 78 -10.08 1.31 17.86
CA SER A 78 -9.66 2.70 17.67
C SER A 78 -8.33 2.83 16.95
N THR A 79 -7.30 2.06 17.35
CA THR A 79 -5.92 2.23 16.86
C THR A 79 -5.31 0.92 16.36
N ILE A 80 -4.29 1.04 15.50
CA ILE A 80 -3.56 -0.12 14.97
C ILE A 80 -2.89 -0.93 16.10
N PRO A 81 -2.20 -0.34 17.10
CA PRO A 81 -1.66 -1.10 18.23
C PRO A 81 -2.71 -1.93 18.97
N VAL A 82 -3.86 -1.35 19.29
CA VAL A 82 -4.96 -2.07 19.99
C VAL A 82 -5.48 -3.25 19.16
N MET A 83 -5.60 -3.09 17.86
CA MET A 83 -5.99 -4.17 16.95
C MET A 83 -4.99 -5.33 16.97
N MET A 84 -3.69 -5.01 16.88
CA MET A 84 -2.63 -6.02 16.90
C MET A 84 -2.56 -6.75 18.23
N ASP A 85 -2.66 -6.02 19.34
CA ASP A 85 -2.61 -6.58 20.70
C ASP A 85 -3.80 -7.56 20.92
N GLY A 86 -5.00 -7.23 20.41
CA GLY A 86 -6.15 -8.12 20.43
C GLY A 86 -5.94 -9.43 19.67
N ASP A 87 -5.34 -9.38 18.47
CA ASP A 87 -5.00 -10.59 17.69
C ASP A 87 -3.90 -11.44 18.39
N ILE A 88 -2.97 -10.79 19.10
CA ILE A 88 -1.92 -11.46 19.88
C ILE A 88 -2.56 -12.22 21.05
N GLU A 89 -3.41 -11.55 21.83
CA GLU A 89 -4.14 -12.18 22.94
C GLU A 89 -4.99 -13.36 22.49
N ALA A 90 -5.66 -13.22 21.33
CA ALA A 90 -6.45 -14.27 20.70
C ALA A 90 -5.60 -15.39 20.05
N LYS A 91 -4.26 -15.23 20.00
CA LYS A 91 -3.32 -16.17 19.34
C LYS A 91 -3.69 -16.48 17.89
N CYS A 92 -4.11 -15.44 17.15
CA CYS A 92 -4.59 -15.59 15.77
C CYS A 92 -3.81 -14.78 14.73
N VAL A 93 -2.73 -14.09 15.09
CA VAL A 93 -1.96 -13.15 14.25
C VAL A 93 -1.71 -13.66 12.83
N GLN A 94 -1.28 -14.92 12.67
CA GLN A 94 -0.96 -15.47 11.34
C GLN A 94 -2.13 -16.22 10.68
N ARG A 95 -3.26 -16.35 11.36
CA ARG A 95 -4.44 -17.05 10.81
C ARG A 95 -5.03 -16.27 9.63
N ALA A 96 -5.62 -16.99 8.69
CA ALA A 96 -6.39 -16.37 7.63
C ALA A 96 -7.54 -15.55 8.22
N GLY A 97 -7.69 -14.28 7.79
CA GLY A 97 -8.72 -13.37 8.32
C GLY A 97 -8.32 -12.59 9.56
N SER A 98 -7.13 -12.81 10.16
CA SER A 98 -6.62 -11.93 11.23
C SER A 98 -6.40 -10.51 10.69
N HIS A 99 -6.82 -9.51 11.45
CA HIS A 99 -6.61 -8.09 11.11
C HIS A 99 -5.13 -7.75 11.03
N THR A 100 -4.31 -8.29 11.91
CA THR A 100 -2.85 -8.11 11.91
C THR A 100 -2.22 -8.70 10.66
N ARG A 101 -2.66 -9.89 10.22
CA ARG A 101 -2.21 -10.46 8.95
C ARG A 101 -2.62 -9.60 7.75
N ASN A 102 -3.85 -9.09 7.75
CA ASN A 102 -4.34 -8.22 6.69
C ASN A 102 -3.58 -6.90 6.67
N LEU A 103 -3.26 -6.31 7.82
CA LEU A 103 -2.40 -5.13 7.95
C LEU A 103 -1.05 -5.32 7.26
N LEU A 104 -0.36 -6.45 7.51
CA LEU A 104 0.92 -6.76 6.87
C LEU A 104 0.81 -6.84 5.35
N ARG A 105 -0.29 -7.44 4.85
CA ARG A 105 -0.55 -7.55 3.40
C ARG A 105 -0.88 -6.21 2.77
N VAL A 106 -1.67 -5.38 3.43
CA VAL A 106 -1.97 -4.01 3.01
C VAL A 106 -0.67 -3.18 2.97
N LYS A 107 0.17 -3.26 4.01
CA LYS A 107 1.47 -2.57 4.05
C LYS A 107 2.34 -2.95 2.85
N ARG A 108 2.43 -4.23 2.49
CA ARG A 108 3.16 -4.66 1.29
C ARG A 108 2.56 -4.09 0.00
N GLY A 109 1.24 -3.94 -0.06
CA GLY A 109 0.59 -3.27 -1.19
C GLY A 109 0.99 -1.80 -1.31
N ILE A 110 1.04 -1.07 -0.19
CA ILE A 110 1.51 0.32 -0.14
C ILE A 110 2.98 0.41 -0.57
N ASP A 111 3.82 -0.48 -0.06
CA ASP A 111 5.25 -0.53 -0.39
C ASP A 111 5.47 -0.84 -1.88
N MET A 112 4.69 -1.76 -2.45
CA MET A 112 4.69 -2.04 -3.89
C MET A 112 4.41 -0.79 -4.72
N VAL A 113 3.42 0.01 -4.32
CA VAL A 113 3.05 1.24 -5.03
C VAL A 113 4.15 2.30 -4.88
N LYS A 114 4.73 2.44 -3.68
CA LYS A 114 5.85 3.35 -3.44
C LYS A 114 7.03 3.01 -4.35
N VAL A 115 7.47 1.77 -4.37
CA VAL A 115 8.60 1.30 -5.20
C VAL A 115 8.28 1.39 -6.69
N LEU A 116 7.03 1.11 -7.10
CA LEU A 116 6.59 1.31 -8.49
C LEU A 116 6.75 2.78 -8.91
N PHE A 117 6.31 3.72 -8.09
CA PHE A 117 6.43 5.15 -8.39
C PHE A 117 7.87 5.62 -8.42
N GLU A 118 8.74 5.14 -7.54
CA GLU A 118 10.18 5.41 -7.56
C GLU A 118 10.79 5.01 -8.91
N HIS A 119 10.49 3.81 -9.39
CA HIS A 119 10.96 3.34 -10.69
C HIS A 119 10.33 4.06 -11.88
N MET A 120 9.05 4.46 -11.78
CA MET A 120 8.38 5.24 -12.83
C MET A 120 8.97 6.65 -12.96
N ILE A 121 9.32 7.30 -11.84
CA ILE A 121 9.93 8.63 -11.84
C ILE A 121 11.38 8.57 -12.36
N ALA A 122 12.11 7.51 -12.05
CA ALA A 122 13.49 7.30 -12.49
C ALA A 122 13.61 6.85 -13.96
N SER A 123 12.50 6.51 -14.62
CA SER A 123 12.47 6.02 -16.00
C SER A 123 11.84 7.05 -16.94
N ASP A 124 12.53 7.35 -18.05
CA ASP A 124 12.00 8.20 -19.13
C ASP A 124 11.12 7.41 -20.12
N GLY A 125 11.04 6.08 -19.96
CA GLY A 125 10.29 5.20 -20.84
C GLY A 125 8.77 5.24 -20.61
N ASN A 126 8.00 4.89 -21.65
CA ASN A 126 6.54 4.79 -21.59
C ASN A 126 6.05 3.39 -21.16
N SER A 127 6.93 2.40 -21.01
CA SER A 127 6.59 1.06 -20.56
C SER A 127 6.51 0.98 -19.03
N LEU A 128 5.42 0.39 -18.50
CA LEU A 128 5.30 0.09 -17.08
C LEU A 128 5.90 -1.27 -16.70
N LYS A 129 6.26 -2.11 -17.69
CA LYS A 129 6.74 -3.47 -17.45
C LYS A 129 7.97 -3.50 -16.55
N ASP A 130 9.00 -2.74 -16.87
CA ASP A 130 10.26 -2.74 -16.11
C ASP A 130 10.09 -2.13 -14.71
N PRO A 131 9.47 -0.95 -14.53
CA PRO A 131 9.15 -0.41 -13.21
C PRO A 131 8.35 -1.40 -12.34
N ALA A 132 7.29 -1.98 -12.88
CA ALA A 132 6.43 -2.91 -12.16
C ALA A 132 7.14 -4.24 -11.83
N SER A 133 7.97 -4.75 -12.75
CA SER A 133 8.76 -5.97 -12.51
C SER A 133 9.77 -5.78 -11.39
N LYS A 134 10.48 -4.65 -11.37
CA LYS A 134 11.44 -4.32 -10.30
C LYS A 134 10.74 -4.18 -8.95
N ALA A 135 9.63 -3.44 -8.91
CA ALA A 135 8.84 -3.30 -7.69
C ALA A 135 8.33 -4.66 -7.17
N TYR A 136 7.81 -5.50 -8.06
CA TYR A 136 7.35 -6.84 -7.69
C TYR A 136 8.49 -7.72 -7.15
N VAL A 137 9.64 -7.72 -7.79
CA VAL A 137 10.80 -8.50 -7.34
C VAL A 137 11.25 -8.07 -5.95
N GLN A 138 11.23 -6.77 -5.68
CA GLN A 138 11.65 -6.22 -4.40
C GLN A 138 10.65 -6.51 -3.28
N VAL A 139 9.34 -6.40 -3.54
CA VAL A 139 8.32 -6.37 -2.48
C VAL A 139 7.57 -7.69 -2.32
N PHE A 140 7.19 -8.37 -3.40
CA PHE A 140 6.31 -9.54 -3.34
C PHE A 140 6.96 -10.86 -3.71
N ALA A 141 7.95 -10.86 -4.62
CA ALA A 141 8.54 -12.10 -5.09
C ALA A 141 9.14 -12.99 -3.98
N PRO A 142 9.72 -12.44 -2.89
CA PRO A 142 10.21 -13.26 -1.78
C PRO A 142 9.13 -14.11 -1.12
N TYR A 143 7.87 -13.66 -1.14
CA TYR A 143 6.73 -14.31 -0.49
C TYR A 143 5.89 -15.17 -1.44
N HIS A 144 6.19 -15.17 -2.73
CA HIS A 144 5.41 -15.87 -3.74
C HIS A 144 6.14 -17.13 -4.24
N GLY A 145 5.41 -18.24 -4.31
CA GLY A 145 5.91 -19.49 -4.90
C GLY A 145 6.16 -19.34 -6.41
N TRP A 146 6.90 -20.30 -6.97
CA TRP A 146 7.30 -20.27 -8.37
C TRP A 146 6.14 -20.05 -9.37
N ALA A 147 5.02 -20.74 -9.18
CA ALA A 147 3.87 -20.63 -10.09
C ALA A 147 3.29 -19.20 -10.11
N ILE A 148 3.15 -18.56 -8.93
CA ILE A 148 2.67 -17.19 -8.83
C ILE A 148 3.66 -16.23 -9.50
N ARG A 149 4.97 -16.40 -9.26
CA ARG A 149 6.00 -15.57 -9.90
C ARG A 149 5.95 -15.66 -11.43
N LYS A 150 5.72 -16.85 -11.98
CA LYS A 150 5.56 -17.05 -13.42
C LYS A 150 4.30 -16.37 -13.97
N ALA A 151 3.16 -16.50 -13.28
CA ALA A 151 1.91 -15.86 -13.65
C ALA A 151 2.02 -14.33 -13.64
N VAL A 152 2.61 -13.76 -12.58
CA VAL A 152 2.85 -12.31 -12.48
C VAL A 152 3.79 -11.85 -13.59
N GLY A 153 4.89 -12.56 -13.85
CA GLY A 153 5.82 -12.23 -14.93
C GLY A 153 5.15 -12.19 -16.31
N ALA A 154 4.24 -13.12 -16.59
CA ALA A 154 3.41 -13.09 -17.80
C ALA A 154 2.45 -11.88 -17.81
N GLY A 155 1.83 -11.58 -16.68
CA GLY A 155 0.92 -10.43 -16.52
C GLY A 155 1.60 -9.08 -16.77
N MET A 156 2.92 -8.95 -16.52
CA MET A 156 3.66 -7.71 -16.76
C MET A 156 3.63 -7.26 -18.23
N TYR A 157 3.44 -8.18 -19.16
CA TYR A 157 3.31 -7.85 -20.59
C TYR A 157 1.93 -7.27 -20.97
N ALA A 158 0.93 -7.45 -20.10
CA ALA A 158 -0.43 -6.93 -20.30
C ALA A 158 -0.65 -5.58 -19.59
N LEU A 159 0.38 -5.00 -18.96
CA LEU A 159 0.29 -3.68 -18.35
C LEU A 159 0.02 -2.59 -19.40
N PRO A 160 -0.77 -1.55 -19.05
CA PRO A 160 -0.90 -0.37 -19.89
C PRO A 160 0.43 0.37 -20.01
N THR A 161 0.53 1.27 -20.97
CA THR A 161 1.65 2.22 -21.00
C THR A 161 1.50 3.26 -19.89
N LYS A 162 2.61 3.94 -19.54
CA LYS A 162 2.60 5.06 -18.58
C LYS A 162 1.56 6.12 -18.96
N ALA A 163 1.54 6.53 -20.22
CA ALA A 163 0.57 7.50 -20.72
C ALA A 163 -0.89 7.02 -20.58
N GLN A 164 -1.16 5.74 -20.86
CA GLN A 164 -2.49 5.16 -20.65
C GLN A 164 -2.90 5.11 -19.17
N LEU A 165 -1.97 4.78 -18.29
CA LEU A 165 -2.19 4.80 -16.84
C LEU A 165 -2.54 6.21 -16.37
N LEU A 166 -1.73 7.21 -16.73
CA LEU A 166 -1.96 8.61 -16.33
C LEU A 166 -3.29 9.15 -16.84
N LYS A 167 -3.65 8.83 -18.08
CA LYS A 167 -4.97 9.18 -18.63
C LYS A 167 -6.12 8.58 -17.81
N LYS A 168 -6.02 7.30 -17.40
CA LYS A 168 -7.04 6.67 -16.55
C LYS A 168 -7.13 7.27 -15.15
N LEU A 169 -6.05 7.89 -14.68
CA LEU A 169 -5.97 8.56 -13.39
C LEU A 169 -6.31 10.06 -13.45
N ASN A 170 -6.73 10.56 -14.63
CA ASN A 170 -6.99 11.98 -14.90
C ASN A 170 -5.79 12.89 -14.57
N GLU A 171 -4.59 12.43 -14.90
CA GLU A 171 -3.35 13.17 -14.63
C GLU A 171 -2.57 13.44 -15.92
N ASP A 172 -1.96 14.62 -16.00
CA ASP A 172 -0.84 14.89 -16.89
C ASP A 172 0.48 14.42 -16.25
N GLU A 173 1.54 14.37 -17.05
CA GLU A 173 2.83 13.84 -16.59
C GLU A 173 3.46 14.69 -15.46
N THR A 174 3.32 16.02 -15.53
CA THR A 174 3.88 16.94 -14.53
C THR A 174 3.14 16.80 -13.19
N SER A 175 1.82 16.86 -13.22
CA SER A 175 0.97 16.68 -12.04
C SER A 175 1.18 15.30 -11.42
N ALA A 176 1.17 14.25 -12.25
CA ALA A 176 1.40 12.88 -11.78
C ALA A 176 2.76 12.71 -11.09
N ARG A 177 3.84 13.28 -11.66
CA ARG A 177 5.16 13.22 -11.07
C ARG A 177 5.20 13.85 -9.68
N ILE A 178 4.55 14.99 -9.50
CA ILE A 178 4.43 15.68 -8.21
C ILE A 178 3.68 14.80 -7.20
N GLN A 179 2.52 14.26 -7.59
CA GLN A 179 1.71 13.44 -6.67
C GLN A 179 2.39 12.11 -6.32
N MET A 180 3.05 11.46 -7.28
CA MET A 180 3.86 10.26 -7.01
C MET A 180 5.00 10.55 -6.04
N GLN A 181 5.71 11.68 -6.22
CA GLN A 181 6.78 12.09 -5.30
C GLN A 181 6.25 12.38 -3.89
N ASN A 182 5.12 13.08 -3.77
CA ASN A 182 4.47 13.34 -2.48
C ASN A 182 4.08 12.03 -1.79
N PHE A 183 3.51 11.08 -2.54
CA PHE A 183 3.17 9.77 -1.99
C PHE A 183 4.42 8.99 -1.53
N ILE A 184 5.49 8.95 -2.31
CA ILE A 184 6.75 8.28 -1.95
C ILE A 184 7.28 8.80 -0.60
N VAL A 185 7.32 10.13 -0.45
CA VAL A 185 7.82 10.77 0.77
C VAL A 185 6.93 10.47 1.98
N SER A 186 5.62 10.51 1.80
CA SER A 186 4.66 10.32 2.90
C SER A 186 4.38 8.84 3.24
N ALA A 187 4.44 7.93 2.26
CA ALA A 187 4.26 6.50 2.50
C ALA A 187 5.43 5.87 3.29
N GLY A 188 6.64 6.38 3.12
CA GLY A 188 7.83 5.87 3.82
C GLY A 188 7.67 5.79 5.34
N PRO A 189 7.36 6.90 6.04
CA PRO A 189 7.09 6.88 7.48
C PRO A 189 5.95 5.94 7.89
N VAL A 190 4.89 5.82 7.09
CA VAL A 190 3.76 4.93 7.38
C VAL A 190 4.17 3.46 7.28
N ILE A 191 4.93 3.09 6.24
CA ILE A 191 5.47 1.74 6.07
C ILE A 191 6.38 1.39 7.26
N LEU A 192 7.32 2.28 7.58
CA LEU A 192 8.26 2.10 8.69
C LEU A 192 7.53 1.96 10.03
N TYR A 193 6.50 2.76 10.27
CA TYR A 193 5.67 2.67 11.46
C TYR A 193 5.04 1.28 11.62
N VAL A 194 4.43 0.74 10.55
CA VAL A 194 3.85 -0.60 10.60
C VAL A 194 4.94 -1.65 10.85
N ASP A 195 6.09 -1.57 10.18
CA ASP A 195 7.21 -2.49 10.42
C ASP A 195 7.69 -2.46 11.87
N GLN A 196 7.81 -1.27 12.46
CA GLN A 196 8.18 -1.10 13.88
C GLN A 196 7.16 -1.72 14.84
N LEU A 197 5.86 -1.63 14.55
CA LEU A 197 4.81 -2.29 15.34
C LEU A 197 4.96 -3.81 15.33
N PHE A 198 5.28 -4.41 14.19
CA PHE A 198 5.53 -5.85 14.10
C PHE A 198 6.82 -6.27 14.82
N MET A 199 7.88 -5.47 14.70
CA MET A 199 9.16 -5.74 15.34
C MET A 199 9.10 -5.59 16.86
N SER A 200 8.45 -4.54 17.36
CA SER A 200 8.29 -4.31 18.82
C SER A 200 7.46 -5.40 19.51
N ARG A 201 6.63 -6.13 18.75
CA ARG A 201 5.81 -7.26 19.22
C ARG A 201 6.43 -8.62 18.88
N GLU A 202 7.67 -8.65 18.40
CA GLU A 202 8.41 -9.87 18.02
C GLU A 202 7.65 -10.77 17.01
N LEU A 203 6.79 -10.18 16.18
CA LEU A 203 5.96 -10.94 15.22
C LEU A 203 6.71 -11.30 13.94
N GLY A 204 7.79 -10.58 13.62
CA GLY A 204 8.45 -10.68 12.31
C GLY A 204 7.57 -10.15 11.17
N ILE A 205 8.17 -9.98 10.00
CA ILE A 205 7.48 -9.47 8.78
C ILE A 205 7.69 -10.37 7.56
N ASP A 206 8.30 -11.53 7.73
CA ASP A 206 8.76 -12.40 6.62
C ASP A 206 7.81 -13.58 6.32
N TRP A 207 6.55 -13.47 6.72
CA TRP A 207 5.52 -14.51 6.57
C TRP A 207 4.28 -14.05 5.80
#